data_1562042836f8c6bb092f0a30f8ade82b
#
_entry.id   1562042836f8c6bb092f0a30f8ade82b
#
_cell.length_a   1.000
_cell.length_b   1.000
_cell.length_c   1.000
_cell.angle_alpha   90.00
_cell.angle_beta   90.00
_cell.angle_gamma   90.00
#
_symmetry.space_group_name_H-M   'P 1'
#
loop_
_entity.id
_entity.type
_entity.pdbx_description
1 polymer ?
#
loop_
_entity_poly.entity_id
_entity_poly.type
_entity_poly.pdbx_seq_one_letter_code
_entity_poly.pdbx_strand_id
1 'polypeptide(L)'
;MKMINKTVCIILAAMSVLLLLSGCSKAAKPFTVEIAKIKKSGNVILAAKFDELKANGIEIGDIVTVKIADREYALPVGTSYTDVDAGCMIMRYDPEDDDITLAINMGSFAQETGIGEKRTIEEDPGYEWDQSVTEVAITLKEKHGYLDEYNARNLERTNEREDYADLSDEDFANFRAVAVSGMREGVLYRSSSPIDPDLGRNEFAMQAMEKAGIRSVINLGDPADGMNEFDAFPGSYYSDCTIANIEMSYDFASAEFGEKVRECVLFIIGNDGPYLIHCKEGKDRSGILCAILECFVGADYDEVAADYMLTYRNFYHVGPDDATYAIILRNNLIKTLSALFGTYDLETADMKEAAAEYLLSIGLSREQLDALTARLGK
;
A
#
# COMPACT_ATOMS: atom_id res chain seq x y z
N MET A 1 21.92 12.29 20.02
CA MET A 1 21.56 13.38 19.09
C MET A 1 21.63 12.78 17.69
N LYS A 2 20.55 12.09 17.27
CA LYS A 2 20.47 11.42 15.95
C LYS A 2 19.82 12.38 14.97
N MET A 3 20.56 12.70 13.91
CA MET A 3 20.05 13.49 12.79
C MET A 3 18.98 12.67 12.09
N ILE A 4 17.75 13.18 12.13
CA ILE A 4 16.64 12.66 11.32
C ILE A 4 16.95 13.07 9.88
N ASN A 5 17.20 12.08 9.02
CA ASN A 5 17.32 12.30 7.58
C ASN A 5 16.00 12.91 7.07
N LYS A 6 16.05 14.16 6.62
CA LYS A 6 14.96 14.79 5.88
C LYS A 6 14.83 14.04 4.56
N THR A 7 13.89 13.10 4.50
CA THR A 7 13.46 12.51 3.24
C THR A 7 12.75 13.63 2.47
N VAL A 8 13.45 14.20 1.52
CA VAL A 8 12.89 15.18 0.59
C VAL A 8 11.86 14.43 -0.25
N CYS A 9 10.59 14.82 -0.16
CA CYS A 9 9.58 14.45 -1.14
C CYS A 9 9.97 15.01 -2.51
N ILE A 10 10.80 14.28 -3.23
CA ILE A 10 11.13 14.61 -4.62
C ILE A 10 9.96 14.11 -5.45
N ILE A 11 9.09 15.03 -5.85
CA ILE A 11 8.20 14.80 -6.99
C ILE A 11 9.14 14.70 -8.20
N LEU A 12 9.44 13.48 -8.62
CA LEU A 12 10.14 13.23 -9.90
C LEU A 12 9.22 13.72 -11.02
N ALA A 13 9.46 14.94 -11.46
CA ALA A 13 8.90 15.41 -12.71
C ALA A 13 9.52 14.56 -13.82
N ALA A 14 8.79 13.60 -14.36
CA ALA A 14 9.13 12.95 -15.60
C ALA A 14 9.26 14.04 -16.68
N MET A 15 10.47 14.19 -17.24
CA MET A 15 10.71 15.06 -18.37
C MET A 15 9.96 14.51 -19.60
N SER A 16 8.72 14.91 -19.74
CA SER A 16 7.98 14.76 -21.02
C SER A 16 8.50 15.80 -21.98
N VAL A 17 9.01 15.33 -23.11
CA VAL A 17 9.47 16.15 -24.23
C VAL A 17 8.33 17.07 -24.70
N LEU A 18 8.56 18.36 -24.62
CA LEU A 18 7.69 19.44 -25.02
C LEU A 18 7.39 19.36 -26.52
N LEU A 19 6.17 19.01 -26.87
CA LEU A 19 5.57 19.49 -28.12
C LEU A 19 4.85 20.81 -27.80
N LEU A 20 5.49 21.90 -28.20
CA LEU A 20 4.93 23.25 -28.15
C LEU A 20 3.68 23.34 -29.04
N LEU A 21 2.51 23.14 -28.44
CA LEU A 21 1.28 23.72 -28.95
C LEU A 21 0.96 24.90 -28.04
N SER A 22 1.29 26.09 -28.50
CA SER A 22 0.95 27.38 -27.92
C SER A 22 -0.57 27.60 -27.95
N GLY A 23 -1.26 26.98 -27.00
CA GLY A 23 -2.59 27.39 -26.56
C GLY A 23 -2.40 28.36 -25.40
N CYS A 24 -2.81 29.60 -25.58
CA CYS A 24 -2.79 30.64 -24.55
C CYS A 24 -3.79 30.24 -23.42
N SER A 25 -3.38 29.41 -22.47
CA SER A 25 -4.15 29.19 -21.25
C SER A 25 -3.99 30.44 -20.39
N LYS A 26 -5.07 31.18 -20.18
CA LYS A 26 -5.09 32.23 -19.14
C LYS A 26 -4.63 31.60 -17.85
N ALA A 27 -3.55 32.13 -17.27
CA ALA A 27 -3.10 31.72 -15.95
C ALA A 27 -4.30 31.74 -14.99
N ALA A 28 -4.55 30.63 -14.30
CA ALA A 28 -5.63 30.53 -13.34
C ALA A 28 -5.43 31.64 -12.29
N LYS A 29 -6.48 32.40 -12.01
CA LYS A 29 -6.39 33.48 -11.02
C LYS A 29 -6.36 32.85 -9.62
N PRO A 30 -5.44 33.27 -8.74
CA PRO A 30 -5.49 32.84 -7.36
C PRO A 30 -6.79 33.34 -6.71
N PHE A 31 -7.41 32.50 -5.88
CA PHE A 31 -8.46 32.93 -4.99
C PHE A 31 -8.00 32.81 -3.55
N THR A 32 -8.34 33.82 -2.73
CA THR A 32 -7.93 33.91 -1.34
C THR A 32 -8.98 33.28 -0.45
N VAL A 33 -8.55 32.46 0.52
CA VAL A 33 -9.41 31.78 1.48
C VAL A 33 -8.90 32.07 2.89
N GLU A 34 -9.79 32.43 3.78
CA GLU A 34 -9.48 32.63 5.20
C GLU A 34 -9.19 31.27 5.88
N ILE A 35 -8.31 31.29 6.88
CA ILE A 35 -8.07 30.15 7.76
C ILE A 35 -9.11 30.18 8.88
N ALA A 36 -9.98 29.17 8.92
CA ALA A 36 -11.02 29.06 9.94
C ALA A 36 -10.44 28.67 11.32
N LYS A 37 -9.51 27.71 11.35
CA LYS A 37 -8.85 27.27 12.59
C LYS A 37 -7.66 26.37 12.31
N ILE A 38 -6.78 26.24 13.31
CA ILE A 38 -5.72 25.20 13.35
C ILE A 38 -6.17 24.12 14.34
N LYS A 39 -6.25 22.86 13.89
CA LYS A 39 -6.57 21.69 14.74
C LYS A 39 -5.40 21.38 15.68
N LYS A 40 -5.65 20.64 16.78
CA LYS A 40 -4.61 20.21 17.74
C LYS A 40 -3.40 19.55 17.06
N SER A 41 -3.64 18.74 16.02
CA SER A 41 -2.60 18.09 15.21
C SER A 41 -1.71 19.06 14.40
N GLY A 42 -2.14 20.31 14.22
CA GLY A 42 -1.52 21.28 13.32
C GLY A 42 -2.06 21.26 11.90
N ASN A 43 -3.14 20.52 11.65
CA ASN A 43 -3.89 20.63 10.41
C ASN A 43 -4.65 21.96 10.36
N VAL A 44 -4.71 22.60 9.19
CA VAL A 44 -5.28 23.93 8.98
C VAL A 44 -6.59 23.81 8.23
N ILE A 45 -7.70 24.20 8.85
CA ILE A 45 -9.03 24.22 8.23
C ILE A 45 -9.24 25.55 7.53
N LEU A 46 -9.66 25.49 6.28
CA LEU A 46 -10.01 26.66 5.48
C LEU A 46 -11.50 27.03 5.65
N ALA A 47 -11.82 28.32 5.56
CA ALA A 47 -13.20 28.84 5.61
C ALA A 47 -13.88 28.78 4.23
N ALA A 48 -13.56 27.78 3.43
CA ALA A 48 -14.17 27.53 2.12
C ALA A 48 -14.79 26.15 2.07
N LYS A 49 -15.76 25.99 1.20
CA LYS A 49 -16.43 24.72 0.92
C LYS A 49 -15.95 24.14 -0.42
N PHE A 50 -16.17 22.84 -0.62
CA PHE A 50 -15.68 22.18 -1.84
C PHE A 50 -16.31 22.73 -3.12
N ASP A 51 -17.57 23.19 -3.06
CA ASP A 51 -18.22 23.83 -4.21
C ASP A 51 -17.53 25.15 -4.60
N GLU A 52 -16.89 25.85 -3.67
CA GLU A 52 -16.08 27.03 -3.98
C GLU A 52 -14.78 26.67 -4.70
N LEU A 53 -14.14 25.54 -4.31
CA LEU A 53 -13.00 25.00 -5.06
C LEU A 53 -13.40 24.62 -6.49
N LYS A 54 -14.53 23.89 -6.66
CA LYS A 54 -15.07 23.54 -7.97
C LYS A 54 -15.39 24.75 -8.83
N ALA A 55 -15.98 25.79 -8.24
CA ALA A 55 -16.25 27.04 -8.94
C ALA A 55 -14.99 27.74 -9.45
N ASN A 56 -13.83 27.46 -8.82
CA ASN A 56 -12.50 27.89 -9.26
C ASN A 56 -11.77 26.84 -10.13
N GLY A 57 -12.48 25.79 -10.58
CA GLY A 57 -11.97 24.75 -11.47
C GLY A 57 -11.07 23.72 -10.79
N ILE A 58 -11.10 23.62 -9.45
CA ILE A 58 -10.29 22.69 -8.65
C ILE A 58 -11.15 21.47 -8.27
N GLU A 59 -10.64 20.28 -8.52
CA GLU A 59 -11.29 18.99 -8.27
C GLU A 59 -10.32 18.00 -7.59
N ILE A 60 -10.86 16.88 -7.11
CA ILE A 60 -10.05 15.77 -6.59
C ILE A 60 -9.09 15.28 -7.68
N GLY A 61 -7.85 15.00 -7.29
CA GLY A 61 -6.79 14.57 -8.21
C GLY A 61 -6.06 15.72 -8.91
N ASP A 62 -6.44 16.98 -8.68
CA ASP A 62 -5.67 18.14 -9.15
C ASP A 62 -4.43 18.38 -8.27
N ILE A 63 -3.47 19.12 -8.80
CA ILE A 63 -2.39 19.73 -8.00
C ILE A 63 -2.67 21.23 -7.93
N VAL A 64 -2.64 21.77 -6.71
CA VAL A 64 -2.79 23.20 -6.45
C VAL A 64 -1.48 23.79 -5.92
N THR A 65 -1.30 25.10 -6.16
CA THR A 65 -0.32 25.91 -5.44
C THR A 65 -1.05 26.64 -4.33
N VAL A 66 -0.60 26.44 -3.10
CA VAL A 66 -1.05 27.17 -1.92
C VAL A 66 0.05 28.15 -1.52
N LYS A 67 -0.23 29.46 -1.63
CA LYS A 67 0.69 30.52 -1.24
C LYS A 67 0.37 30.95 0.19
N ILE A 68 1.38 30.92 1.04
CA ILE A 68 1.33 31.26 2.46
C ILE A 68 2.41 32.32 2.69
N ALA A 69 2.02 33.54 2.95
CA ALA A 69 2.92 34.71 2.97
C ALA A 69 3.78 34.76 1.68
N ASP A 70 5.10 34.63 1.78
CA ASP A 70 6.02 34.69 0.64
C ASP A 70 6.43 33.31 0.09
N ARG A 71 5.86 32.21 0.64
CA ARG A 71 6.19 30.84 0.24
C ARG A 71 5.06 30.19 -0.53
N GLU A 72 5.42 29.32 -1.46
CA GLU A 72 4.47 28.54 -2.26
C GLU A 72 4.70 27.05 -2.06
N TYR A 73 3.61 26.31 -1.91
CA TYR A 73 3.60 24.88 -1.70
C TYR A 73 2.70 24.22 -2.74
N ALA A 74 3.17 23.15 -3.38
CA ALA A 74 2.37 22.36 -4.29
C ALA A 74 1.74 21.21 -3.51
N LEU A 75 0.41 21.12 -3.51
CA LEU A 75 -0.35 20.10 -2.81
C LEU A 75 -1.29 19.39 -3.78
N PRO A 76 -1.35 18.05 -3.76
CA PRO A 76 -2.44 17.32 -4.39
C PRO A 76 -3.75 17.56 -3.62
N VAL A 77 -4.86 17.46 -4.33
CA VAL A 77 -6.23 17.51 -3.78
C VAL A 77 -6.74 16.08 -3.65
N GLY A 78 -7.06 15.66 -2.43
CA GLY A 78 -7.56 14.31 -2.13
C GLY A 78 -8.65 14.32 -1.06
N THR A 79 -9.06 13.12 -0.62
CA THR A 79 -10.14 12.91 0.36
C THR A 79 -9.65 12.32 1.68
N SER A 80 -8.47 11.71 1.69
CA SER A 80 -7.86 11.08 2.86
C SER A 80 -6.43 11.58 3.07
N TYR A 81 -5.96 11.58 4.32
CA TYR A 81 -4.55 11.84 4.62
C TYR A 81 -3.63 10.80 3.98
N THR A 82 -4.12 9.59 3.80
CA THR A 82 -3.40 8.47 3.19
C THR A 82 -3.33 8.52 1.67
N ASP A 83 -3.98 9.51 1.03
CA ASP A 83 -3.84 9.73 -0.41
C ASP A 83 -2.42 10.20 -0.78
N VAL A 84 -1.60 10.56 0.22
CA VAL A 84 -0.18 10.87 0.07
C VAL A 84 0.67 10.06 1.05
N ASP A 85 1.96 9.89 0.75
CA ASP A 85 2.89 9.23 1.65
C ASP A 85 3.06 10.00 2.97
N ALA A 86 3.48 9.31 4.04
CA ALA A 86 3.80 9.93 5.32
C ALA A 86 4.85 11.05 5.14
N GLY A 87 4.61 12.19 5.76
CA GLY A 87 5.43 13.40 5.63
C GLY A 87 5.09 14.27 4.42
N CYS A 88 4.20 13.84 3.51
CA CYS A 88 3.80 14.63 2.35
C CYS A 88 2.58 15.51 2.63
N MET A 89 2.54 16.67 1.96
CA MET A 89 1.46 17.65 2.08
C MET A 89 0.28 17.28 1.19
N ILE A 90 -0.94 17.61 1.66
CA ILE A 90 -2.20 17.42 0.94
C ILE A 90 -3.17 18.56 1.23
N MET A 91 -3.98 18.93 0.25
CA MET A 91 -5.24 19.63 0.46
C MET A 91 -6.35 18.58 0.46
N ARG A 92 -6.85 18.25 1.66
CA ARG A 92 -7.85 17.24 1.89
C ARG A 92 -9.25 17.84 1.92
N TYR A 93 -10.15 17.31 1.13
CA TYR A 93 -11.59 17.51 1.27
C TYR A 93 -12.19 16.40 2.12
N ASP A 94 -12.94 16.76 3.15
CA ASP A 94 -13.71 15.84 3.96
C ASP A 94 -15.20 15.90 3.55
N PRO A 95 -15.73 14.87 2.88
CA PRO A 95 -17.11 14.90 2.42
C PRO A 95 -18.15 14.81 3.56
N GLU A 96 -17.79 14.29 4.74
CA GLU A 96 -18.70 14.17 5.88
C GLU A 96 -18.91 15.53 6.56
N ASP A 97 -17.82 16.27 6.79
CA ASP A 97 -17.85 17.58 7.45
C ASP A 97 -17.92 18.74 6.45
N ASP A 98 -17.76 18.47 5.14
CA ASP A 98 -17.58 19.46 4.07
C ASP A 98 -16.45 20.46 4.39
N ASP A 99 -15.38 19.96 5.02
CA ASP A 99 -14.21 20.73 5.45
C ASP A 99 -13.05 20.58 4.45
N ILE A 100 -12.38 21.69 4.13
CA ILE A 100 -11.12 21.70 3.39
C ILE A 100 -9.98 21.89 4.37
N THR A 101 -9.06 20.93 4.36
CA THR A 101 -7.95 20.87 5.30
C THR A 101 -6.61 20.89 4.57
N LEU A 102 -5.72 21.82 4.91
CA LEU A 102 -4.30 21.72 4.56
C LEU A 102 -3.60 20.88 5.63
N ALA A 103 -2.94 19.82 5.22
CA ALA A 103 -2.37 18.85 6.14
C ALA A 103 -1.02 18.27 5.65
N ILE A 104 -0.32 17.65 6.59
CA ILE A 104 0.79 16.73 6.29
C ILE A 104 0.39 15.36 6.86
N ASN A 105 0.43 14.33 6.04
CA ASN A 105 0.19 12.98 6.52
C ASN A 105 1.23 12.62 7.60
N MET A 106 0.79 12.30 8.82
CA MET A 106 1.64 12.05 9.99
C MET A 106 2.51 13.24 10.41
N GLY A 107 2.09 14.50 10.10
CA GLY A 107 2.85 15.71 10.41
C GLY A 107 1.98 16.89 10.82
N SER A 108 2.62 18.07 11.02
CA SER A 108 1.96 19.33 11.39
C SER A 108 2.17 20.37 10.28
N PHE A 109 1.11 20.64 9.51
CA PHE A 109 1.15 21.60 8.42
C PHE A 109 1.40 23.04 8.94
N ALA A 110 0.72 23.44 10.02
CA ALA A 110 0.86 24.77 10.58
C ALA A 110 2.30 25.07 11.05
N GLN A 111 2.95 24.08 11.65
CA GLN A 111 4.35 24.21 12.12
C GLN A 111 5.34 24.25 10.97
N GLU A 112 5.20 23.34 10.00
CA GLU A 112 6.13 23.25 8.85
C GLU A 112 6.07 24.51 7.95
N THR A 113 4.85 25.07 7.78
CA THR A 113 4.64 26.25 6.91
C THR A 113 4.78 27.58 7.62
N GLY A 114 4.79 27.58 8.97
CA GLY A 114 4.84 28.80 9.77
C GLY A 114 3.51 29.54 9.85
N ILE A 115 2.37 28.90 9.54
CA ILE A 115 1.03 29.47 9.73
C ILE A 115 0.76 29.75 11.21
N GLY A 116 1.29 28.91 12.10
CA GLY A 116 1.15 29.08 13.53
C GLY A 116 2.29 28.41 14.30
N GLU A 117 2.54 28.90 15.49
CA GLU A 117 3.49 28.36 16.45
C GLU A 117 2.75 27.80 17.67
N LYS A 118 3.26 26.71 18.25
CA LYS A 118 2.72 26.16 19.50
C LYS A 118 3.14 27.03 20.68
N ARG A 119 2.17 27.54 21.42
CA ARG A 119 2.37 28.25 22.68
C ARG A 119 1.96 27.34 23.84
N THR A 120 2.84 27.12 24.79
CA THR A 120 2.54 26.32 25.99
C THR A 120 1.51 27.03 26.86
N ILE A 121 0.51 26.28 27.35
CA ILE A 121 -0.50 26.70 28.32
C ILE A 121 -0.55 25.72 29.49
N GLU A 122 -1.11 26.15 30.65
CA GLU A 122 -1.21 25.30 31.84
C GLU A 122 -2.37 24.30 31.77
N GLU A 123 -3.35 24.53 30.87
CA GLU A 123 -4.52 23.69 30.69
C GLU A 123 -4.28 22.56 29.66
N ASP A 124 -5.07 21.47 29.73
CA ASP A 124 -5.09 20.42 28.72
C ASP A 124 -5.67 20.98 27.38
N PRO A 125 -4.96 20.84 26.25
CA PRO A 125 -3.86 19.91 25.93
C PRO A 125 -2.44 20.40 26.20
N GLY A 126 -2.22 21.44 26.97
CA GLY A 126 -0.88 21.95 27.31
C GLY A 126 -0.27 22.91 26.28
N TYR A 127 -0.98 23.21 25.19
CA TYR A 127 -0.59 24.23 24.21
C TYR A 127 -1.78 24.73 23.39
N GLU A 128 -1.59 25.94 22.85
CA GLU A 128 -2.46 26.56 21.84
C GLU A 128 -1.63 26.93 20.61
N TRP A 129 -2.34 27.22 19.52
CA TRP A 129 -1.69 27.72 18.30
C TRP A 129 -1.78 29.24 18.25
N ASP A 130 -0.63 29.90 18.24
CA ASP A 130 -0.52 31.32 17.90
C ASP A 130 -0.49 31.43 16.38
N GLN A 131 -1.63 31.80 15.80
CA GLN A 131 -1.79 31.92 14.34
C GLN A 131 -1.21 33.24 13.85
N SER A 132 -0.25 33.16 12.92
CA SER A 132 0.44 34.32 12.34
C SER A 132 -0.07 34.72 10.96
N VAL A 133 -0.75 33.79 10.25
CA VAL A 133 -1.32 33.98 8.92
C VAL A 133 -2.81 33.71 8.98
N THR A 134 -3.61 34.62 8.45
CA THR A 134 -5.09 34.54 8.52
C THR A 134 -5.75 34.05 7.22
N GLU A 135 -5.02 34.09 6.11
CA GLU A 135 -5.53 33.69 4.79
C GLU A 135 -4.44 33.03 3.93
N VAL A 136 -4.85 32.26 2.97
CA VAL A 136 -4.00 31.63 1.96
C VAL A 136 -4.53 31.92 0.57
N ALA A 137 -3.64 32.00 -0.43
CA ALA A 137 -4.07 32.10 -1.83
C ALA A 137 -3.87 30.73 -2.51
N ILE A 138 -4.92 30.26 -3.18
CA ILE A 138 -4.94 28.96 -3.86
C ILE A 138 -5.04 29.18 -5.36
N THR A 139 -4.23 28.46 -6.12
CA THR A 139 -4.22 28.50 -7.60
C THR A 139 -4.15 27.08 -8.14
N LEU A 140 -4.97 26.75 -9.12
CA LEU A 140 -4.82 25.49 -9.86
C LEU A 140 -3.44 25.48 -10.54
N LYS A 141 -2.58 24.52 -10.20
CA LYS A 141 -1.27 24.34 -10.77
C LYS A 141 -1.29 23.38 -11.96
N GLU A 142 -1.93 22.22 -11.75
CA GLU A 142 -2.01 21.17 -12.76
C GLU A 142 -3.34 20.43 -12.63
N LYS A 143 -4.11 20.45 -13.72
CA LYS A 143 -5.40 19.75 -13.79
C LYS A 143 -5.15 18.25 -13.90
N HIS A 144 -5.76 17.45 -12.99
CA HIS A 144 -5.62 16.01 -12.91
C HIS A 144 -4.17 15.51 -12.73
N GLY A 145 -3.23 16.38 -12.30
CA GLY A 145 -1.81 16.03 -12.17
C GLY A 145 -1.52 14.99 -11.07
N TYR A 146 -2.51 14.67 -10.23
CA TYR A 146 -2.44 13.64 -9.19
C TYR A 146 -3.55 12.59 -9.32
N LEU A 147 -4.37 12.63 -10.37
CA LEU A 147 -5.58 11.79 -10.47
C LEU A 147 -5.24 10.30 -10.52
N ASP A 148 -4.24 9.91 -11.30
CA ASP A 148 -3.85 8.50 -11.41
C ASP A 148 -3.28 7.97 -10.09
N GLU A 149 -2.49 8.78 -9.36
CA GLU A 149 -2.00 8.44 -8.03
C GLU A 149 -3.14 8.33 -7.01
N TYR A 150 -4.10 9.26 -7.06
CA TYR A 150 -5.31 9.20 -6.24
C TYR A 150 -6.12 7.94 -6.52
N ASN A 151 -6.39 7.63 -7.78
CA ASN A 151 -7.12 6.44 -8.20
C ASN A 151 -6.41 5.14 -7.77
N ALA A 152 -5.08 5.10 -7.90
CA ALA A 152 -4.28 3.95 -7.49
C ALA A 152 -4.36 3.66 -5.98
N ARG A 153 -4.61 4.68 -5.16
CA ARG A 153 -4.76 4.58 -3.69
C ARG A 153 -6.20 4.32 -3.26
N ASN A 154 -7.17 4.67 -4.08
CA ASN A 154 -8.61 4.61 -3.80
C ASN A 154 -9.32 3.65 -4.76
N LEU A 155 -8.74 2.46 -4.96
CA LEU A 155 -9.36 1.42 -5.79
C LEU A 155 -10.66 0.93 -5.16
N GLU A 156 -11.71 0.89 -5.96
CA GLU A 156 -13.01 0.37 -5.57
C GLU A 156 -13.22 -1.04 -6.13
N ARG A 157 -13.96 -1.86 -5.40
CA ARG A 157 -14.37 -3.19 -5.81
C ARG A 157 -15.73 -3.55 -5.23
N THR A 158 -16.36 -4.55 -5.83
CA THR A 158 -17.48 -5.28 -5.22
C THR A 158 -16.98 -6.62 -4.70
N ASN A 159 -17.85 -7.34 -3.96
CA ASN A 159 -17.60 -8.72 -3.55
C ASN A 159 -18.55 -9.69 -4.26
N GLU A 160 -19.34 -9.18 -5.20
CA GLU A 160 -20.34 -9.96 -5.93
C GLU A 160 -19.66 -10.79 -7.03
N ARG A 161 -19.86 -12.11 -7.03
CA ARG A 161 -19.23 -13.02 -8.02
C ARG A 161 -19.60 -12.66 -9.46
N GLU A 162 -20.80 -12.15 -9.67
CA GLU A 162 -21.34 -11.77 -10.98
C GLU A 162 -20.57 -10.63 -11.64
N ASP A 163 -19.97 -9.72 -10.85
CA ASP A 163 -19.17 -8.61 -11.35
C ASP A 163 -17.80 -9.07 -11.89
N TYR A 164 -17.44 -10.33 -11.64
CA TYR A 164 -16.19 -10.97 -12.05
C TYR A 164 -16.46 -12.17 -12.98
N ALA A 165 -17.46 -12.08 -13.84
CA ALA A 165 -17.86 -13.17 -14.72
C ALA A 165 -16.77 -13.60 -15.73
N ASP A 166 -15.78 -12.75 -15.98
CA ASP A 166 -14.61 -13.00 -16.82
C ASP A 166 -13.50 -13.79 -16.11
N LEU A 167 -13.56 -13.94 -14.78
CA LEU A 167 -12.60 -14.70 -14.00
C LEU A 167 -13.07 -16.14 -13.78
N SER A 168 -12.11 -17.06 -13.69
CA SER A 168 -12.34 -18.38 -13.13
C SER A 168 -12.67 -18.31 -11.63
N ASP A 169 -13.19 -19.37 -11.04
CA ASP A 169 -13.45 -19.41 -9.61
C ASP A 169 -12.16 -19.33 -8.79
N GLU A 170 -11.09 -19.93 -9.29
CA GLU A 170 -9.75 -19.82 -8.70
C GLU A 170 -9.22 -18.39 -8.76
N ASP A 171 -9.32 -17.69 -9.90
CA ASP A 171 -8.91 -16.28 -10.03
C ASP A 171 -9.76 -15.37 -9.15
N PHE A 172 -11.07 -15.58 -9.09
CA PHE A 172 -11.96 -14.85 -8.19
C PHE A 172 -11.54 -15.03 -6.72
N ALA A 173 -11.20 -16.25 -6.29
CA ALA A 173 -10.64 -16.52 -4.97
C ALA A 173 -9.21 -15.97 -4.78
N ASN A 174 -8.63 -15.36 -5.81
CA ASN A 174 -7.21 -15.00 -5.84
C ASN A 174 -6.28 -16.20 -5.55
N PHE A 175 -6.77 -17.42 -5.83
CA PHE A 175 -6.06 -18.67 -5.61
C PHE A 175 -5.21 -19.01 -6.84
N ARG A 176 -3.92 -19.22 -6.63
CA ARG A 176 -3.00 -19.63 -7.69
C ARG A 176 -1.75 -20.27 -7.16
N ALA A 177 -1.14 -21.11 -7.98
CA ALA A 177 0.25 -21.53 -7.78
C ALA A 177 1.19 -20.35 -8.03
N VAL A 178 2.21 -20.20 -7.22
CA VAL A 178 3.34 -19.28 -7.47
C VAL A 178 4.23 -19.93 -8.53
N ALA A 179 4.09 -19.47 -9.78
CA ALA A 179 4.69 -20.10 -10.96
C ALA A 179 5.77 -19.18 -11.55
N VAL A 180 6.93 -19.12 -10.88
CA VAL A 180 8.08 -18.30 -11.29
C VAL A 180 9.32 -19.15 -11.55
N SER A 181 10.32 -18.58 -12.22
CA SER A 181 11.62 -19.21 -12.42
C SER A 181 12.22 -19.60 -11.08
N GLY A 182 12.90 -20.74 -11.04
CA GLY A 182 13.49 -21.26 -9.82
C GLY A 182 12.53 -21.93 -8.84
N MET A 183 11.23 -21.64 -8.86
CA MET A 183 10.21 -22.29 -8.01
C MET A 183 9.80 -23.65 -8.59
N ARG A 184 9.73 -24.67 -7.74
CA ARG A 184 9.18 -25.98 -8.14
C ARG A 184 7.68 -25.86 -8.36
N GLU A 185 7.21 -26.39 -9.46
CA GLU A 185 5.79 -26.33 -9.86
C GLU A 185 4.88 -26.97 -8.79
N GLY A 186 3.79 -26.27 -8.46
CA GLY A 186 2.76 -26.76 -7.56
C GLY A 186 3.20 -26.93 -6.10
N VAL A 187 4.29 -26.30 -5.66
CA VAL A 187 4.78 -26.41 -4.29
C VAL A 187 4.23 -25.30 -3.38
N LEU A 188 4.05 -24.09 -3.92
CA LEU A 188 3.59 -22.91 -3.19
C LEU A 188 2.40 -22.30 -3.88
N TYR A 189 1.39 -21.95 -3.09
CA TYR A 189 0.15 -21.32 -3.52
C TYR A 189 -0.13 -20.09 -2.67
N ARG A 190 -0.92 -19.15 -3.20
CA ARG A 190 -1.47 -18.01 -2.44
C ARG A 190 -2.94 -17.80 -2.79
N SER A 191 -3.72 -17.24 -1.84
CA SER A 191 -5.16 -16.97 -2.04
C SER A 191 -5.69 -15.88 -1.09
N SER A 192 -6.96 -15.49 -1.29
CA SER A 192 -7.77 -14.91 -0.22
C SER A 192 -8.02 -15.95 0.88
N SER A 193 -8.57 -15.53 2.03
CA SER A 193 -8.87 -16.44 3.14
C SER A 193 -9.88 -17.52 2.73
N PRO A 194 -9.57 -18.82 2.92
CA PRO A 194 -10.53 -19.90 2.69
C PRO A 194 -11.62 -20.00 3.76
N ILE A 195 -11.52 -19.29 4.88
CA ILE A 195 -12.43 -19.40 6.02
C ILE A 195 -13.20 -18.12 6.34
N ASP A 196 -12.66 -16.93 6.03
CA ASP A 196 -13.32 -15.63 6.26
C ASP A 196 -14.32 -15.33 5.13
N PRO A 197 -15.65 -15.28 5.44
CA PRO A 197 -16.69 -15.07 4.43
C PRO A 197 -16.87 -13.60 3.99
N ASP A 198 -16.24 -12.64 4.65
CA ASP A 198 -16.47 -11.20 4.45
C ASP A 198 -16.33 -10.73 3.00
N LEU A 199 -15.51 -11.42 2.21
CA LEU A 199 -15.26 -11.10 0.81
C LEU A 199 -16.07 -11.95 -0.19
N GLY A 200 -16.89 -12.89 0.28
CA GLY A 200 -17.63 -13.82 -0.57
C GLY A 200 -16.75 -14.75 -1.42
N ARG A 201 -15.46 -14.90 -1.08
CA ARG A 201 -14.45 -15.65 -1.86
C ARG A 201 -13.99 -16.93 -1.18
N ASN A 202 -14.32 -17.10 0.10
CA ASN A 202 -13.84 -18.18 0.95
C ASN A 202 -14.22 -19.58 0.44
N GLU A 203 -15.45 -19.79 -0.05
CA GLU A 203 -15.89 -21.08 -0.58
C GLU A 203 -15.10 -21.49 -1.82
N PHE A 204 -14.82 -20.56 -2.71
CA PHE A 204 -14.01 -20.77 -3.91
C PHE A 204 -12.54 -21.07 -3.55
N ALA A 205 -11.99 -20.35 -2.58
CA ALA A 205 -10.64 -20.59 -2.07
C ALA A 205 -10.53 -21.97 -1.41
N MET A 206 -11.54 -22.39 -0.63
CA MET A 206 -11.61 -23.71 0.01
C MET A 206 -11.63 -24.82 -1.02
N GLN A 207 -12.48 -24.71 -2.03
CA GLN A 207 -12.58 -25.72 -3.10
C GLN A 207 -11.26 -25.80 -3.90
N ALA A 208 -10.64 -24.66 -4.19
CA ALA A 208 -9.39 -24.60 -4.93
C ALA A 208 -8.23 -25.22 -4.14
N MET A 209 -8.11 -24.96 -2.82
CA MET A 209 -7.07 -25.56 -1.99
C MET A 209 -7.23 -27.07 -1.82
N GLU A 210 -8.46 -27.59 -1.70
CA GLU A 210 -8.73 -29.01 -1.66
C GLU A 210 -8.33 -29.69 -2.98
N LYS A 211 -8.72 -29.11 -4.12
CA LYS A 211 -8.37 -29.58 -5.47
C LYS A 211 -6.85 -29.58 -5.70
N ALA A 212 -6.13 -28.60 -5.17
CA ALA A 212 -4.67 -28.51 -5.24
C ALA A 212 -3.96 -29.45 -4.26
N GLY A 213 -4.67 -30.06 -3.33
CA GLY A 213 -4.12 -30.97 -2.33
C GLY A 213 -3.20 -30.29 -1.33
N ILE A 214 -3.54 -29.06 -0.92
CA ILE A 214 -2.77 -28.29 0.06
C ILE A 214 -2.65 -29.08 1.37
N ARG A 215 -1.45 -29.14 1.95
CA ARG A 215 -1.17 -29.85 3.20
C ARG A 215 -0.81 -28.93 4.34
N SER A 216 -0.15 -27.83 4.04
CA SER A 216 0.36 -26.89 5.03
C SER A 216 -0.12 -25.49 4.69
N VAL A 217 -0.66 -24.79 5.68
CA VAL A 217 -1.22 -23.45 5.52
C VAL A 217 -0.48 -22.46 6.43
N ILE A 218 -0.11 -21.33 5.86
CA ILE A 218 0.42 -20.16 6.57
C ILE A 218 -0.66 -19.08 6.52
N ASN A 219 -1.36 -18.93 7.64
CA ASN A 219 -2.38 -17.91 7.85
C ASN A 219 -1.74 -16.66 8.46
N LEU A 220 -1.67 -15.58 7.67
CA LEU A 220 -1.08 -14.30 8.08
C LEU A 220 -2.10 -13.33 8.65
N GLY A 221 -3.39 -13.72 8.67
CA GLY A 221 -4.51 -12.84 8.99
C GLY A 221 -5.08 -13.03 10.38
N ASP A 222 -5.31 -14.28 10.75
CA ASP A 222 -6.18 -14.61 11.87
C ASP A 222 -5.39 -15.27 13.00
N PRO A 223 -5.66 -14.89 14.28
CA PRO A 223 -5.11 -15.57 15.42
C PRO A 223 -5.66 -17.00 15.56
N ALA A 224 -4.90 -17.88 16.19
CA ALA A 224 -5.26 -19.28 16.31
C ALA A 224 -6.57 -19.52 17.08
N ASP A 225 -6.87 -18.69 18.07
CA ASP A 225 -8.09 -18.73 18.87
C ASP A 225 -9.31 -18.13 18.12
N GLY A 226 -9.09 -17.24 17.14
CA GLY A 226 -10.13 -16.62 16.32
C GLY A 226 -10.66 -17.51 15.19
N MET A 227 -9.91 -18.53 14.76
CA MET A 227 -10.32 -19.34 13.61
C MET A 227 -11.66 -20.09 13.83
N ASN A 228 -11.94 -20.51 15.05
CA ASN A 228 -13.20 -21.19 15.37
C ASN A 228 -14.44 -20.27 15.34
N GLU A 229 -14.26 -18.98 15.20
CA GLU A 229 -15.34 -18.00 15.01
C GLU A 229 -15.89 -18.04 13.57
N PHE A 230 -15.13 -18.59 12.63
CA PHE A 230 -15.56 -18.76 11.25
C PHE A 230 -16.29 -20.08 11.08
N ASP A 231 -17.58 -20.04 10.71
CA ASP A 231 -18.41 -21.23 10.46
C ASP A 231 -17.79 -22.18 9.42
N ALA A 232 -17.01 -21.63 8.49
CA ALA A 232 -16.36 -22.40 7.44
C ALA A 232 -15.11 -23.17 7.91
N PHE A 233 -14.63 -22.97 9.15
CA PHE A 233 -13.40 -23.63 9.63
C PHE A 233 -13.63 -25.02 10.21
N PRO A 234 -14.56 -25.25 11.19
CA PRO A 234 -14.67 -26.54 11.86
C PRO A 234 -15.09 -27.67 10.91
N GLY A 235 -14.27 -28.72 10.84
CA GLY A 235 -14.55 -29.90 10.00
C GLY A 235 -14.38 -29.69 8.49
N SER A 236 -13.74 -28.59 8.09
CA SER A 236 -13.39 -28.30 6.69
C SER A 236 -12.06 -28.95 6.31
N TYR A 237 -11.80 -29.03 4.99
CA TYR A 237 -10.49 -29.43 4.48
C TYR A 237 -9.35 -28.58 5.06
N TYR A 238 -9.59 -27.29 5.25
CA TYR A 238 -8.61 -26.39 5.87
C TYR A 238 -8.24 -26.84 7.29
N SER A 239 -9.22 -27.27 8.11
CA SER A 239 -8.99 -27.73 9.48
C SER A 239 -8.18 -29.03 9.57
N ASP A 240 -8.12 -29.81 8.50
CA ASP A 240 -7.34 -31.04 8.41
C ASP A 240 -5.87 -30.79 7.99
N CYS A 241 -5.56 -29.56 7.56
CA CYS A 241 -4.19 -29.16 7.20
C CYS A 241 -3.31 -28.90 8.43
N THR A 242 -2.00 -28.91 8.24
CA THR A 242 -1.05 -28.35 9.22
C THR A 242 -1.06 -26.83 9.11
N ILE A 243 -1.44 -26.11 10.17
CA ILE A 243 -1.68 -24.67 10.10
C ILE A 243 -0.68 -23.93 11.00
N ALA A 244 -0.07 -22.88 10.46
CA ALA A 244 0.62 -21.85 11.24
C ALA A 244 -0.19 -20.56 11.21
N ASN A 245 -0.68 -20.13 12.36
CA ASN A 245 -1.29 -18.81 12.53
C ASN A 245 -0.21 -17.81 12.90
N ILE A 246 0.14 -16.96 11.96
CA ILE A 246 1.21 -15.97 12.08
C ILE A 246 0.60 -14.60 11.83
N GLU A 247 0.09 -14.00 12.90
CA GLU A 247 -0.46 -12.64 12.81
C GLU A 247 0.63 -11.67 12.37
N MET A 248 0.56 -11.23 11.11
CA MET A 248 1.52 -10.34 10.51
C MET A 248 0.93 -8.94 10.36
N SER A 249 1.64 -7.92 10.82
CA SER A 249 1.23 -6.53 10.65
C SER A 249 1.50 -6.01 9.23
N TYR A 250 0.98 -4.80 8.93
CA TYR A 250 1.26 -4.10 7.67
C TYR A 250 2.50 -3.20 7.74
N ASP A 251 3.20 -3.16 8.88
CA ASP A 251 4.47 -2.43 9.02
C ASP A 251 5.64 -3.31 8.53
N PHE A 252 5.76 -3.41 7.21
CA PHE A 252 6.76 -4.24 6.54
C PHE A 252 8.21 -3.82 6.85
N ALA A 253 8.44 -2.61 7.37
CA ALA A 253 9.76 -2.13 7.76
C ALA A 253 10.12 -2.45 9.21
N SER A 254 9.20 -3.00 9.99
CA SER A 254 9.42 -3.30 11.41
C SER A 254 10.27 -4.54 11.64
N ALA A 255 10.95 -4.61 12.79
CA ALA A 255 11.65 -5.82 13.20
C ALA A 255 10.67 -6.99 13.43
N GLU A 256 9.46 -6.72 13.89
CA GLU A 256 8.40 -7.70 14.09
C GLU A 256 8.04 -8.40 12.76
N PHE A 257 7.93 -7.65 11.66
CA PHE A 257 7.69 -8.23 10.35
C PHE A 257 8.79 -9.23 9.98
N GLY A 258 10.06 -8.89 10.21
CA GLY A 258 11.19 -9.81 9.99
C GLY A 258 11.10 -11.09 10.82
N GLU A 259 10.70 -10.98 12.08
CA GLU A 259 10.46 -12.16 12.95
C GLU A 259 9.34 -13.04 12.38
N LYS A 260 8.24 -12.45 11.91
CA LYS A 260 7.13 -13.19 11.30
C LYS A 260 7.51 -13.86 9.97
N VAL A 261 8.30 -13.19 9.12
CA VAL A 261 8.87 -13.83 7.91
C VAL A 261 9.73 -15.03 8.29
N ARG A 262 10.58 -14.89 9.31
CA ARG A 262 11.39 -16.00 9.83
C ARG A 262 10.54 -17.18 10.33
N GLU A 263 9.45 -16.92 11.06
CA GLU A 263 8.49 -17.95 11.50
C GLU A 263 7.88 -18.70 10.31
N CYS A 264 7.45 -17.96 9.25
CA CYS A 264 6.92 -18.55 8.01
C CYS A 264 7.94 -19.48 7.32
N VAL A 265 9.19 -19.02 7.20
CA VAL A 265 10.27 -19.84 6.57
C VAL A 265 10.54 -21.11 7.38
N LEU A 266 10.60 -21.00 8.71
CA LEU A 266 10.82 -22.16 9.59
C LEU A 266 9.66 -23.16 9.51
N PHE A 267 8.43 -22.68 9.35
CA PHE A 267 7.27 -23.53 9.14
C PHE A 267 7.35 -24.30 7.80
N ILE A 268 7.74 -23.62 6.69
CA ILE A 268 7.95 -24.27 5.38
C ILE A 268 9.02 -25.36 5.48
N ILE A 269 10.13 -25.08 6.14
CA ILE A 269 11.23 -26.05 6.30
C ILE A 269 10.78 -27.27 7.09
N GLY A 270 9.99 -27.06 8.15
CA GLY A 270 9.57 -28.09 9.10
C GLY A 270 8.41 -28.97 8.66
N ASN A 271 7.67 -28.60 7.60
CA ASN A 271 6.47 -29.29 7.19
C ASN A 271 6.50 -29.66 5.69
N ASP A 272 5.60 -30.55 5.28
CA ASP A 272 5.51 -30.96 3.88
C ASP A 272 4.47 -30.12 3.11
N GLY A 273 4.81 -29.73 1.88
CA GLY A 273 3.91 -29.07 0.95
C GLY A 273 2.97 -30.05 0.22
N PRO A 274 2.08 -29.55 -0.64
CA PRO A 274 1.99 -28.14 -1.08
C PRO A 274 1.59 -27.16 0.04
N TYR A 275 2.17 -25.95 -0.05
CA TYR A 275 1.91 -24.88 0.93
C TYR A 275 0.91 -23.86 0.38
N LEU A 276 0.04 -23.34 1.23
CA LEU A 276 -0.82 -22.18 0.95
C LEU A 276 -0.43 -21.02 1.88
N ILE A 277 -0.15 -19.86 1.32
CA ILE A 277 0.01 -18.60 2.06
C ILE A 277 -1.22 -17.74 1.79
N HIS A 278 -1.90 -17.34 2.85
CA HIS A 278 -3.03 -16.43 2.74
C HIS A 278 -3.06 -15.39 3.87
N CYS A 279 -3.79 -14.31 3.63
CA CYS A 279 -4.32 -13.37 4.61
C CYS A 279 -5.79 -13.12 4.27
N LYS A 280 -6.41 -12.01 4.60
CA LYS A 280 -7.81 -11.77 4.23
C LYS A 280 -8.01 -11.74 2.71
N GLU A 281 -7.23 -10.93 1.98
CA GLU A 281 -7.31 -10.78 0.52
C GLU A 281 -6.28 -11.61 -0.26
N GLY A 282 -5.25 -12.11 0.42
CA GLY A 282 -4.10 -12.69 -0.27
C GLY A 282 -3.26 -11.64 -1.04
N LYS A 283 -3.45 -10.36 -0.74
CA LYS A 283 -2.88 -9.21 -1.47
C LYS A 283 -1.57 -8.71 -0.85
N ASP A 284 -1.67 -8.02 0.27
CA ASP A 284 -0.54 -7.26 0.83
C ASP A 284 0.43 -8.17 1.59
N ARG A 285 0.04 -8.71 2.75
CA ARG A 285 0.90 -9.58 3.58
C ARG A 285 1.36 -10.82 2.83
N SER A 286 0.42 -11.53 2.21
CA SER A 286 0.72 -12.71 1.38
C SER A 286 1.55 -12.33 0.14
N GLY A 287 1.25 -11.17 -0.46
CA GLY A 287 1.97 -10.68 -1.63
C GLY A 287 3.44 -10.40 -1.35
N ILE A 288 3.73 -9.68 -0.27
CA ILE A 288 5.11 -9.36 0.09
C ILE A 288 5.89 -10.60 0.53
N LEU A 289 5.28 -11.50 1.32
CA LEU A 289 5.93 -12.75 1.70
C LEU A 289 6.23 -13.64 0.48
N CYS A 290 5.27 -13.80 -0.45
CA CYS A 290 5.50 -14.55 -1.68
C CYS A 290 6.59 -13.91 -2.52
N ALA A 291 6.58 -12.57 -2.71
CA ALA A 291 7.61 -11.87 -3.48
C ALA A 291 9.03 -12.08 -2.90
N ILE A 292 9.19 -12.09 -1.56
CA ILE A 292 10.47 -12.41 -0.92
C ILE A 292 10.90 -13.85 -1.27
N LEU A 293 9.98 -14.82 -1.21
CA LEU A 293 10.28 -16.23 -1.54
C LEU A 293 10.54 -16.42 -3.03
N GLU A 294 9.85 -15.72 -3.90
CA GLU A 294 10.07 -15.69 -5.35
C GLU A 294 11.45 -15.15 -5.70
N CYS A 295 11.84 -14.01 -5.14
CA CYS A 295 13.17 -13.46 -5.28
C CYS A 295 14.24 -14.47 -4.78
N PHE A 296 14.01 -15.07 -3.62
CA PHE A 296 14.95 -16.03 -3.01
C PHE A 296 15.21 -17.26 -3.89
N VAL A 297 14.18 -17.80 -4.56
CA VAL A 297 14.37 -18.93 -5.47
C VAL A 297 14.95 -18.54 -6.84
N GLY A 298 15.01 -17.24 -7.14
CA GLY A 298 15.66 -16.69 -8.35
C GLY A 298 14.68 -16.29 -9.46
N ALA A 299 13.45 -15.89 -9.11
CA ALA A 299 12.58 -15.20 -10.03
C ALA A 299 13.19 -13.85 -10.44
N ASP A 300 12.96 -13.43 -11.68
CA ASP A 300 13.33 -12.11 -12.13
C ASP A 300 12.28 -11.04 -11.73
N TYR A 301 12.62 -9.77 -11.95
CA TYR A 301 11.76 -8.64 -11.58
C TYR A 301 10.39 -8.73 -12.23
N ASP A 302 10.32 -9.04 -13.52
CA ASP A 302 9.07 -9.07 -14.28
C ASP A 302 8.14 -10.20 -13.79
N GLU A 303 8.70 -11.35 -13.43
CA GLU A 303 7.96 -12.48 -12.87
C GLU A 303 7.33 -12.13 -11.52
N VAL A 304 8.12 -11.54 -10.60
CA VAL A 304 7.65 -11.11 -9.27
C VAL A 304 6.59 -10.01 -9.40
N ALA A 305 6.82 -9.02 -10.27
CA ALA A 305 5.87 -7.95 -10.53
C ALA A 305 4.56 -8.50 -11.12
N ALA A 306 4.63 -9.42 -12.06
CA ALA A 306 3.47 -10.03 -12.69
C ALA A 306 2.63 -10.83 -11.68
N ASP A 307 3.24 -11.70 -10.85
CA ASP A 307 2.50 -12.43 -9.81
C ASP A 307 1.84 -11.47 -8.81
N TYR A 308 2.58 -10.46 -8.34
CA TYR A 308 2.03 -9.50 -7.41
C TYR A 308 0.80 -8.79 -7.98
N MET A 309 0.88 -8.31 -9.23
CA MET A 309 -0.18 -7.53 -9.88
C MET A 309 -1.39 -8.37 -10.31
N LEU A 310 -1.28 -9.71 -10.42
CA LEU A 310 -2.44 -10.57 -10.65
C LEU A 310 -3.52 -10.38 -9.59
N THR A 311 -3.15 -10.09 -8.34
CA THR A 311 -4.12 -9.79 -7.29
C THR A 311 -4.93 -8.53 -7.61
N TYR A 312 -4.31 -7.51 -8.17
CA TYR A 312 -5.01 -6.27 -8.54
C TYR A 312 -5.93 -6.47 -9.75
N ARG A 313 -5.55 -7.34 -10.68
CA ARG A 313 -6.46 -7.81 -11.74
C ARG A 313 -7.67 -8.54 -11.15
N ASN A 314 -7.44 -9.47 -10.23
CA ASN A 314 -8.47 -10.36 -9.66
C ASN A 314 -9.44 -9.63 -8.71
N PHE A 315 -9.06 -8.51 -8.13
CA PHE A 315 -9.90 -7.73 -7.22
C PHE A 315 -10.42 -6.43 -7.82
N TYR A 316 -9.68 -5.81 -8.73
CA TYR A 316 -9.96 -4.44 -9.19
C TYR A 316 -9.95 -4.30 -10.71
N HIS A 317 -9.80 -5.40 -11.45
CA HIS A 317 -9.66 -5.42 -12.92
C HIS A 317 -8.51 -4.55 -13.46
N VAL A 318 -7.51 -4.25 -12.64
CA VAL A 318 -6.34 -3.45 -13.05
C VAL A 318 -5.40 -4.32 -13.90
N GLY A 319 -5.27 -3.97 -15.16
CA GLY A 319 -4.37 -4.62 -16.13
C GLY A 319 -3.13 -3.79 -16.45
N PRO A 320 -2.17 -4.34 -17.21
CA PRO A 320 -0.91 -3.65 -17.55
C PRO A 320 -1.10 -2.33 -18.33
N ASP A 321 -2.22 -2.17 -19.02
CA ASP A 321 -2.55 -0.96 -19.81
C ASP A 321 -3.21 0.15 -18.97
N ASP A 322 -3.54 -0.13 -17.70
CA ASP A 322 -4.14 0.87 -16.81
C ASP A 322 -3.11 1.87 -16.30
N ALA A 323 -3.48 3.15 -16.27
CA ALA A 323 -2.61 4.21 -15.78
C ALA A 323 -2.18 4.00 -14.31
N THR A 324 -3.00 3.32 -13.52
CA THR A 324 -2.74 3.01 -12.10
C THR A 324 -1.76 1.84 -11.90
N TYR A 325 -1.58 0.96 -12.90
CA TYR A 325 -0.78 -0.27 -12.77
C TYR A 325 0.65 0.00 -12.28
N ALA A 326 1.39 0.85 -13.00
CA ALA A 326 2.78 1.17 -12.63
C ALA A 326 2.88 1.91 -11.29
N ILE A 327 1.87 2.68 -10.94
CA ILE A 327 1.79 3.42 -9.66
C ILE A 327 1.61 2.43 -8.51
N ILE A 328 0.67 1.49 -8.64
CA ILE A 328 0.41 0.45 -7.65
C ILE A 328 1.66 -0.41 -7.44
N LEU A 329 2.25 -0.89 -8.53
CA LEU A 329 3.47 -1.70 -8.49
C LEU A 329 4.59 -0.97 -7.75
N ARG A 330 4.84 0.30 -8.10
CA ARG A 330 5.86 1.13 -7.45
C ARG A 330 5.56 1.33 -5.96
N ASN A 331 4.33 1.72 -5.61
CA ASN A 331 3.99 2.13 -4.24
C ASN A 331 3.93 0.94 -3.27
N ASN A 332 3.43 -0.22 -3.73
CA ASN A 332 3.13 -1.34 -2.84
C ASN A 332 4.22 -2.42 -2.87
N LEU A 333 4.76 -2.76 -4.04
CA LEU A 333 5.78 -3.80 -4.16
C LEU A 333 7.20 -3.22 -4.15
N ILE A 334 7.51 -2.34 -5.13
CA ILE A 334 8.89 -1.90 -5.35
C ILE A 334 9.43 -1.15 -4.13
N LYS A 335 8.69 -0.19 -3.59
CA LYS A 335 9.10 0.54 -2.37
C LYS A 335 9.35 -0.40 -1.20
N THR A 336 8.48 -1.40 -1.01
CA THR A 336 8.60 -2.36 0.09
C THR A 336 9.81 -3.26 -0.08
N LEU A 337 9.97 -3.92 -1.23
CA LEU A 337 11.13 -4.78 -1.47
C LEU A 337 12.44 -3.99 -1.46
N SER A 338 12.46 -2.76 -2.01
CA SER A 338 13.63 -1.89 -1.97
C SER A 338 14.05 -1.57 -0.54
N ALA A 339 13.09 -1.30 0.35
CA ALA A 339 13.37 -1.04 1.75
C ALA A 339 13.89 -2.29 2.47
N LEU A 340 13.32 -3.47 2.21
CA LEU A 340 13.72 -4.73 2.81
C LEU A 340 15.10 -5.19 2.35
N PHE A 341 15.39 -5.05 1.06
CA PHE A 341 16.63 -5.53 0.44
C PHE A 341 17.75 -4.48 0.46
N GLY A 342 17.45 -3.25 0.88
CA GLY A 342 18.44 -2.16 0.94
C GLY A 342 18.93 -1.71 -0.45
N THR A 343 18.15 -1.91 -1.51
CA THR A 343 18.45 -1.49 -2.87
C THR A 343 17.34 -0.62 -3.45
N TYR A 344 17.69 0.33 -4.32
CA TYR A 344 16.72 1.21 -4.96
C TYR A 344 16.38 0.84 -6.41
N ASP A 345 17.14 -0.10 -6.98
CA ASP A 345 16.98 -0.55 -8.37
C ASP A 345 16.84 -2.07 -8.40
N LEU A 346 15.59 -2.53 -8.30
CA LEU A 346 15.25 -3.96 -8.29
C LEU A 346 15.37 -4.59 -9.68
N GLU A 347 15.25 -3.79 -10.77
CA GLU A 347 15.30 -4.31 -12.14
C GLU A 347 16.72 -4.79 -12.51
N THR A 348 17.73 -4.13 -11.93
CA THR A 348 19.15 -4.48 -12.21
C THR A 348 19.85 -5.20 -11.07
N ALA A 349 19.23 -5.28 -9.90
CA ALA A 349 19.79 -5.94 -8.72
C ALA A 349 19.78 -7.48 -8.87
N ASP A 350 20.74 -8.15 -8.23
CA ASP A 350 20.63 -9.57 -7.95
C ASP A 350 19.63 -9.79 -6.81
N MET A 351 18.34 -9.90 -7.19
CA MET A 351 17.25 -10.03 -6.23
C MET A 351 17.36 -11.33 -5.42
N LYS A 352 17.95 -12.38 -5.99
CA LYS A 352 18.17 -13.65 -5.28
C LYS A 352 19.16 -13.47 -4.14
N GLU A 353 20.29 -12.82 -4.40
CA GLU A 353 21.27 -12.52 -3.37
C GLU A 353 20.70 -11.57 -2.32
N ALA A 354 20.03 -10.51 -2.75
CA ALA A 354 19.40 -9.53 -1.85
C ALA A 354 18.34 -10.17 -0.93
N ALA A 355 17.49 -11.06 -1.46
CA ALA A 355 16.52 -11.80 -0.64
C ALA A 355 17.22 -12.77 0.33
N ALA A 356 18.28 -13.44 -0.08
CA ALA A 356 19.06 -14.32 0.80
C ALA A 356 19.73 -13.52 1.94
N GLU A 357 20.32 -12.36 1.63
CA GLU A 357 20.90 -11.47 2.65
C GLU A 357 19.85 -10.94 3.62
N TYR A 358 18.68 -10.54 3.11
CA TYR A 358 17.55 -10.15 3.96
C TYR A 358 17.15 -11.28 4.91
N LEU A 359 16.95 -12.51 4.41
CA LEU A 359 16.58 -13.67 5.21
C LEU A 359 17.66 -14.01 6.28
N LEU A 360 18.94 -13.87 5.95
CA LEU A 360 20.03 -14.00 6.93
C LEU A 360 19.97 -12.88 7.99
N SER A 361 19.67 -11.65 7.60
CA SER A 361 19.62 -10.49 8.49
C SER A 361 18.53 -10.59 9.55
N ILE A 362 17.43 -11.31 9.26
CA ILE A 362 16.33 -11.59 10.21
C ILE A 362 16.56 -12.86 11.03
N GLY A 363 17.76 -13.42 10.99
CA GLY A 363 18.23 -14.50 11.90
C GLY A 363 18.03 -15.92 11.39
N LEU A 364 17.84 -16.14 10.10
CA LEU A 364 17.95 -17.47 9.49
C LEU A 364 19.43 -17.85 9.30
N SER A 365 19.74 -19.15 9.37
CA SER A 365 21.08 -19.66 9.05
C SER A 365 21.18 -20.07 7.57
N ARG A 366 22.43 -20.24 7.08
CA ARG A 366 22.65 -20.74 5.72
C ARG A 366 22.07 -22.14 5.52
N GLU A 367 22.18 -23.02 6.51
CA GLU A 367 21.62 -24.37 6.48
C GLU A 367 20.08 -24.32 6.37
N GLN A 368 19.45 -23.31 7.00
CA GLN A 368 18.00 -23.10 6.87
C GLN A 368 17.64 -22.58 5.47
N LEU A 369 18.45 -21.71 4.87
CA LEU A 369 18.26 -21.28 3.49
C LEU A 369 18.43 -22.44 2.49
N ASP A 370 19.41 -23.31 2.71
CA ASP A 370 19.59 -24.53 1.90
C ASP A 370 18.37 -25.46 2.03
N ALA A 371 17.83 -25.60 3.25
CA ALA A 371 16.62 -26.38 3.49
C ALA A 371 15.38 -25.74 2.83
N LEU A 372 15.25 -24.40 2.86
CA LEU A 372 14.19 -23.68 2.16
C LEU A 372 14.29 -23.88 0.64
N THR A 373 15.52 -23.81 0.09
CA THR A 373 15.76 -24.10 -1.34
C THR A 373 15.36 -25.54 -1.68
N ALA A 374 15.66 -26.52 -0.83
CA ALA A 374 15.25 -27.90 -1.04
C ALA A 374 13.72 -28.10 -0.99
N ARG A 375 12.98 -27.24 -0.26
CA ARG A 375 11.51 -27.28 -0.17
C ARG A 375 10.84 -26.60 -1.38
N LEU A 376 11.31 -25.45 -1.79
CA LEU A 376 10.64 -24.59 -2.79
C LEU A 376 11.32 -24.62 -4.17
N GLY A 377 12.63 -24.80 -4.23
CA GLY A 377 13.41 -24.68 -5.47
C GLY A 377 13.33 -25.89 -6.40
N LYS A 378 13.65 -25.61 -7.69
CA LYS A 378 13.83 -26.63 -8.74
C LYS A 378 15.13 -27.38 -8.56
#